data_36577e8bd6d65d54e82164d49da91e57
#
_entry.id   36577e8bd6d65d54e82164d49da91e57
#
_cell.length_a   1.000
_cell.length_b   1.000
_cell.length_c   1.000
_cell.angle_alpha   90.00
_cell.angle_beta   90.00
_cell.angle_gamma   90.00
#
_symmetry.space_group_name_H-M   'P 1'
#
loop_
_entity.id
_entity.type
_entity.pdbx_description
1 polymer ?
#
loop_
_entity_poly.entity_id
_entity_poly.type
_entity_poly.pdbx_seq_one_letter_code
_entity_poly.pdbx_strand_id
1 'polypeptide(L)'
;MSISRRNLLISSLATAAATTLPAFATPTQETGKPSPIKLGMCSYTFRDFPRDQMIAFLKQLAIDQLNAKDVKDHLPSDPTAEAQAVADYRANGIKLHAAGAIYFRQNTEANLRAPFDYAKRAGIPVIVAGDPTLEMLPTLDKLVKEYDIKVAIHNHGPEDKFWQSPLDVYKSIRGYDHRIGCCIDVGHTVRAGTDVVQAIRTIGPRVHNIHMKDLTSFTDKESQVAVGQGKMPVREIFQALIAIQYPGFVDLEYEVHADNPMPGVIASISYMRGVLTGMGYLQSQT
;
A
#
# COMPACT_ATOMS: atom_id res chain seq x y z
N MET A 1 -56.42 -77.95 24.73
CA MET A 1 -57.29 -76.82 24.37
C MET A 1 -56.47 -75.60 24.07
N SER A 2 -56.63 -75.07 22.86
CA SER A 2 -55.87 -74.03 22.25
C SER A 2 -56.25 -72.66 22.86
N ILE A 3 -55.26 -71.83 23.22
CA ILE A 3 -55.44 -70.40 23.46
C ILE A 3 -54.68 -69.66 22.44
N SER A 4 -55.49 -68.92 21.67
CA SER A 4 -55.11 -68.15 20.55
C SER A 4 -54.25 -66.92 20.92
N ARG A 5 -53.17 -66.74 20.21
CA ARG A 5 -52.32 -65.49 20.16
C ARG A 5 -53.03 -64.46 19.29
N ARG A 6 -53.63 -63.44 19.93
CA ARG A 6 -53.93 -62.20 19.16
C ARG A 6 -54.04 -60.99 20.08
N ASN A 7 -53.30 -59.96 19.65
CA ASN A 7 -53.51 -58.58 19.92
C ASN A 7 -53.05 -58.03 21.27
N LEU A 8 -51.78 -57.72 21.39
CA LEU A 8 -51.31 -56.60 22.19
C LEU A 8 -50.85 -55.52 21.27
N LEU A 9 -51.73 -54.59 20.97
CA LEU A 9 -51.36 -53.31 20.27
C LEU A 9 -50.73 -52.41 21.33
N ILE A 10 -49.43 -52.25 21.28
CA ILE A 10 -48.70 -51.21 22.02
C ILE A 10 -48.71 -49.96 21.17
N SER A 11 -49.49 -48.99 21.54
CA SER A 11 -49.48 -47.64 21.01
C SER A 11 -48.21 -46.93 21.52
N SER A 12 -47.14 -46.94 20.75
CA SER A 12 -45.98 -46.10 21.01
C SER A 12 -46.26 -44.68 20.49
N LEU A 13 -46.56 -43.76 21.42
CA LEU A 13 -46.47 -42.33 21.13
C LEU A 13 -45.01 -41.97 20.81
N ALA A 14 -44.73 -41.74 19.57
CA ALA A 14 -43.47 -41.12 19.15
C ALA A 14 -43.56 -39.62 19.44
N THR A 15 -42.94 -39.18 20.53
CA THR A 15 -42.72 -37.77 20.81
C THR A 15 -41.60 -37.30 19.86
N ALA A 16 -41.97 -36.63 18.78
CA ALA A 16 -41.02 -35.97 17.93
C ALA A 16 -40.41 -34.78 18.68
N ALA A 17 -39.21 -34.94 19.23
CA ALA A 17 -38.44 -33.84 19.73
C ALA A 17 -37.98 -33.03 18.52
N ALA A 18 -38.63 -31.91 18.25
CA ALA A 18 -38.16 -30.92 17.27
C ALA A 18 -36.89 -30.27 17.84
N THR A 19 -35.73 -30.77 17.43
CA THR A 19 -34.47 -30.08 17.65
C THR A 19 -34.48 -28.84 16.74
N THR A 20 -34.78 -27.70 17.33
CA THR A 20 -34.56 -26.41 16.68
C THR A 20 -33.06 -26.24 16.51
N LEU A 21 -32.56 -26.47 15.30
CA LEU A 21 -31.22 -26.04 14.91
C LEU A 21 -31.13 -24.53 15.15
N PRO A 22 -30.06 -24.05 15.79
CA PRO A 22 -29.86 -22.62 15.90
C PRO A 22 -29.89 -22.02 14.49
N ALA A 23 -30.78 -21.07 14.25
CA ALA A 23 -30.79 -20.31 13.01
C ALA A 23 -29.42 -19.68 12.90
N PHE A 24 -28.67 -20.06 11.87
CA PHE A 24 -27.48 -19.34 11.51
C PHE A 24 -27.92 -17.89 11.30
N ALA A 25 -27.40 -17.00 12.15
CA ALA A 25 -27.64 -15.58 12.00
C ALA A 25 -27.28 -15.21 10.57
N THR A 26 -28.25 -14.69 9.82
CA THR A 26 -27.96 -14.04 8.53
C THR A 26 -26.83 -13.06 8.79
N PRO A 27 -25.75 -13.05 7.98
CA PRO A 27 -24.69 -12.09 8.18
C PRO A 27 -25.32 -10.70 8.18
N THR A 28 -25.25 -10.03 9.32
CA THR A 28 -25.65 -8.64 9.45
C THR A 28 -24.86 -7.87 8.42
N GLN A 29 -25.57 -7.19 7.52
CA GLN A 29 -24.94 -6.30 6.55
C GLN A 29 -24.03 -5.36 7.35
N GLU A 30 -22.71 -5.43 7.12
CA GLU A 30 -21.74 -4.61 7.84
C GLU A 30 -22.11 -3.14 7.66
N THR A 31 -22.57 -2.51 8.71
CA THR A 31 -22.87 -1.08 8.73
C THR A 31 -21.61 -0.34 9.10
N GLY A 32 -20.90 0.17 8.09
CA GLY A 32 -19.69 0.97 8.28
C GLY A 32 -19.62 2.12 7.27
N LYS A 33 -18.76 3.09 7.54
CA LYS A 33 -18.46 4.16 6.60
C LYS A 33 -17.40 3.68 5.59
N PRO A 34 -17.42 4.17 4.34
CA PRO A 34 -16.33 3.90 3.40
C PRO A 34 -14.98 4.29 4.02
N SER A 35 -13.95 3.46 3.82
CA SER A 35 -12.62 3.76 4.34
C SER A 35 -12.04 5.01 3.68
N PRO A 36 -11.58 6.02 4.45
CA PRO A 36 -10.83 7.13 3.90
C PRO A 36 -9.39 6.73 3.54
N ILE A 37 -8.89 5.60 4.07
CA ILE A 37 -7.60 5.02 3.72
C ILE A 37 -7.78 4.05 2.57
N LYS A 38 -7.01 4.27 1.52
CA LYS A 38 -6.96 3.43 0.33
C LYS A 38 -5.65 2.65 0.35
N LEU A 39 -5.72 1.34 0.19
CA LEU A 39 -4.54 0.49 0.13
C LEU A 39 -4.04 0.37 -1.30
N GLY A 40 -2.72 0.40 -1.47
CA GLY A 40 -2.02 0.19 -2.72
C GLY A 40 -0.87 -0.80 -2.54
N MET A 41 -0.07 -0.94 -3.58
CA MET A 41 1.08 -1.84 -3.60
C MET A 41 2.28 -1.17 -4.27
N CYS A 42 3.47 -1.31 -3.66
CA CYS A 42 4.72 -1.06 -4.34
C CYS A 42 5.10 -2.28 -5.19
N SER A 43 5.32 -2.09 -6.48
CA SER A 43 5.70 -3.19 -7.37
C SER A 43 7.05 -3.81 -7.00
N TYR A 44 7.88 -3.10 -6.25
CA TYR A 44 9.15 -3.60 -5.73
C TYR A 44 8.99 -4.82 -4.82
N THR A 45 7.86 -4.97 -4.16
CA THR A 45 7.47 -6.17 -3.43
C THR A 45 7.59 -7.44 -4.30
N PHE A 46 7.30 -7.29 -5.59
CA PHE A 46 7.31 -8.39 -6.56
C PHE A 46 8.50 -8.31 -7.54
N ARG A 47 9.62 -7.72 -7.10
CA ARG A 47 10.79 -7.44 -7.95
C ARG A 47 11.42 -8.65 -8.65
N ASP A 48 11.15 -9.87 -8.16
CA ASP A 48 11.65 -11.11 -8.78
C ASP A 48 10.68 -11.71 -9.82
N PHE A 49 9.49 -11.16 -9.95
CA PHE A 49 8.44 -11.63 -10.84
C PHE A 49 8.23 -10.73 -12.05
N PRO A 50 7.85 -11.24 -13.22
CA PRO A 50 7.45 -10.40 -14.36
C PRO A 50 6.09 -9.73 -14.11
N ARG A 51 5.79 -8.70 -14.92
CA ARG A 51 4.59 -7.88 -14.81
C ARG A 51 3.28 -8.66 -14.84
N ASP A 52 3.15 -9.63 -15.72
CA ASP A 52 1.95 -10.45 -15.87
C ASP A 52 1.66 -11.26 -14.59
N GLN A 53 2.68 -11.84 -13.98
CA GLN A 53 2.54 -12.57 -12.72
C GLN A 53 2.24 -11.62 -11.56
N MET A 54 2.88 -10.44 -11.50
CA MET A 54 2.54 -9.42 -10.51
C MET A 54 1.09 -8.97 -10.65
N ILE A 55 0.57 -8.76 -11.87
CA ILE A 55 -0.83 -8.42 -12.11
C ILE A 55 -1.76 -9.52 -11.58
N ALA A 56 -1.41 -10.79 -11.77
CA ALA A 56 -2.17 -11.91 -11.22
C ALA A 56 -2.20 -11.88 -9.68
N PHE A 57 -1.08 -11.57 -9.03
CA PHE A 57 -1.02 -11.39 -7.57
C PHE A 57 -1.87 -10.22 -7.09
N LEU A 58 -1.82 -9.08 -7.77
CA LEU A 58 -2.65 -7.92 -7.42
C LEU A 58 -4.15 -8.24 -7.50
N LYS A 59 -4.57 -8.99 -8.52
CA LYS A 59 -5.96 -9.46 -8.63
C LYS A 59 -6.35 -10.40 -7.50
N GLN A 60 -5.48 -11.35 -7.13
CA GLN A 60 -5.71 -12.25 -5.99
C GLN A 60 -5.88 -11.47 -4.68
N LEU A 61 -5.16 -10.37 -4.52
CA LEU A 61 -5.21 -9.50 -3.35
C LEU A 61 -6.38 -8.51 -3.36
N ALA A 62 -7.13 -8.40 -4.47
CA ALA A 62 -8.09 -7.34 -4.74
C ALA A 62 -7.46 -5.95 -4.47
N ILE A 63 -6.29 -5.70 -5.07
CA ILE A 63 -5.57 -4.42 -5.09
C ILE A 63 -5.48 -3.96 -6.54
N ASP A 64 -6.00 -2.77 -6.81
CA ASP A 64 -6.02 -2.16 -8.14
C ASP A 64 -5.13 -0.90 -8.25
N GLN A 65 -4.44 -0.53 -7.18
CA GLN A 65 -3.61 0.68 -7.11
C GLN A 65 -2.14 0.30 -6.98
N LEU A 66 -1.32 0.82 -7.89
CA LEU A 66 0.09 0.44 -8.00
C LEU A 66 1.01 1.66 -8.01
N ASN A 67 2.03 1.63 -7.14
CA ASN A 67 3.24 2.39 -7.27
C ASN A 67 4.25 1.53 -8.02
N ALA A 68 4.49 1.82 -9.30
CA ALA A 68 5.33 1.00 -10.17
C ALA A 68 6.80 1.44 -10.11
N LYS A 69 7.72 0.47 -9.97
CA LYS A 69 9.17 0.68 -9.97
C LYS A 69 9.81 0.12 -11.25
N ASP A 70 10.96 0.68 -11.62
CA ASP A 70 11.82 0.27 -12.73
C ASP A 70 12.58 -1.04 -12.44
N VAL A 71 11.84 -2.10 -12.06
CA VAL A 71 12.34 -3.46 -11.84
C VAL A 71 11.68 -4.41 -12.81
N LYS A 72 12.41 -5.41 -13.29
CA LYS A 72 11.93 -6.32 -14.35
C LYS A 72 11.35 -5.51 -15.51
N ASP A 73 10.10 -5.79 -15.86
CA ASP A 73 9.31 -5.11 -16.88
C ASP A 73 8.11 -4.33 -16.30
N HIS A 74 8.19 -3.97 -14.98
CA HIS A 74 7.09 -3.29 -14.30
C HIS A 74 6.95 -1.83 -14.75
N LEU A 75 8.08 -1.13 -14.96
CA LEU A 75 8.12 0.25 -15.45
C LEU A 75 9.25 0.38 -16.48
N PRO A 76 9.11 -0.20 -17.68
CA PRO A 76 10.16 -0.20 -18.69
C PRO A 76 10.38 1.19 -19.27
N SER A 77 11.64 1.51 -19.63
CA SER A 77 12.02 2.81 -20.21
C SER A 77 12.00 2.85 -21.74
N ASP A 78 11.94 1.68 -22.40
CA ASP A 78 11.75 1.63 -23.85
C ASP A 78 10.33 2.08 -24.22
N PRO A 79 10.12 3.00 -25.18
CA PRO A 79 8.80 3.56 -25.48
C PRO A 79 7.74 2.52 -25.90
N THR A 80 8.16 1.47 -26.62
CA THR A 80 7.23 0.41 -27.06
C THR A 80 6.86 -0.46 -25.86
N ALA A 81 7.83 -0.85 -25.06
CA ALA A 81 7.59 -1.62 -23.83
C ALA A 81 6.82 -0.81 -22.78
N GLU A 82 7.05 0.52 -22.68
CA GLU A 82 6.27 1.44 -21.85
C GLU A 82 4.80 1.42 -22.25
N ALA A 83 4.50 1.62 -23.55
CA ALA A 83 3.14 1.63 -24.04
C ALA A 83 2.42 0.31 -23.79
N GLN A 84 3.13 -0.82 -23.97
CA GLN A 84 2.59 -2.15 -23.68
C GLN A 84 2.32 -2.33 -22.18
N ALA A 85 3.24 -1.90 -21.30
CA ALA A 85 3.06 -2.00 -19.86
C ALA A 85 1.82 -1.22 -19.38
N VAL A 86 1.67 0.02 -19.85
CA VAL A 86 0.50 0.86 -19.53
C VAL A 86 -0.80 0.23 -20.04
N ALA A 87 -0.78 -0.36 -21.26
CA ALA A 87 -1.92 -1.06 -21.82
C ALA A 87 -2.30 -2.29 -20.99
N ASP A 88 -1.32 -3.09 -20.56
CA ASP A 88 -1.53 -4.28 -19.74
C ASP A 88 -2.15 -3.93 -18.38
N TYR A 89 -1.64 -2.91 -17.70
CA TYR A 89 -2.22 -2.43 -16.44
C TYR A 89 -3.67 -1.99 -16.63
N ARG A 90 -3.93 -1.17 -17.64
CA ARG A 90 -5.29 -0.68 -17.95
C ARG A 90 -6.24 -1.81 -18.29
N ALA A 91 -5.84 -2.77 -19.12
CA ALA A 91 -6.65 -3.93 -19.51
C ALA A 91 -7.02 -4.82 -18.31
N ASN A 92 -6.20 -4.79 -17.25
CA ASN A 92 -6.42 -5.54 -16.02
C ASN A 92 -7.03 -4.71 -14.88
N GLY A 93 -7.44 -3.47 -15.14
CA GLY A 93 -8.05 -2.58 -14.14
C GLY A 93 -7.06 -2.03 -13.12
N ILE A 94 -5.74 -2.21 -13.33
CA ILE A 94 -4.70 -1.67 -12.44
C ILE A 94 -4.44 -0.20 -12.81
N LYS A 95 -4.44 0.67 -11.81
CA LYS A 95 -4.17 2.10 -11.94
C LYS A 95 -2.78 2.42 -11.40
N LEU A 96 -1.96 3.04 -12.24
CA LEU A 96 -0.67 3.57 -11.83
C LEU A 96 -0.90 4.91 -11.11
N HIS A 97 -0.93 4.90 -9.78
CA HIS A 97 -1.11 6.13 -9.01
C HIS A 97 0.21 6.79 -8.62
N ALA A 98 1.32 6.06 -8.68
CA ALA A 98 2.68 6.56 -8.48
C ALA A 98 3.70 5.76 -9.28
N ALA A 99 4.88 6.35 -9.49
CA ALA A 99 6.05 5.69 -10.04
C ALA A 99 7.26 5.90 -9.12
N GLY A 100 7.87 4.81 -8.64
CA GLY A 100 9.08 4.92 -7.81
C GLY A 100 9.37 3.73 -6.89
N ALA A 101 10.45 3.83 -6.08
CA ALA A 101 11.34 5.04 -6.05
C ALA A 101 12.19 5.12 -7.32
N ILE A 102 12.14 6.28 -7.97
CA ILE A 102 12.97 6.62 -9.13
C ILE A 102 14.23 7.34 -8.63
N TYR A 103 15.40 6.91 -9.11
CA TYR A 103 16.68 7.48 -8.73
C TYR A 103 17.20 8.43 -9.80
N PHE A 104 17.46 9.69 -9.42
CA PHE A 104 17.97 10.73 -10.29
C PHE A 104 19.50 10.67 -10.35
N ARG A 105 20.04 10.01 -11.37
CA ARG A 105 21.47 9.72 -11.46
C ARG A 105 22.34 10.94 -11.77
N GLN A 106 21.78 11.98 -12.39
CA GLN A 106 22.52 13.17 -12.81
C GLN A 106 21.67 14.43 -12.62
N ASN A 107 22.32 15.51 -12.14
CA ASN A 107 21.69 16.82 -12.02
C ASN A 107 21.75 17.57 -13.37
N THR A 108 21.12 17.03 -14.40
CA THR A 108 20.90 17.70 -15.69
C THR A 108 19.41 17.81 -15.96
N GLU A 109 18.98 18.87 -16.63
CA GLU A 109 17.55 19.06 -16.92
C GLU A 109 16.97 17.86 -17.68
N ALA A 110 17.69 17.29 -18.64
CA ALA A 110 17.24 16.14 -19.40
C ALA A 110 17.03 14.90 -18.51
N ASN A 111 17.94 14.63 -17.56
CA ASN A 111 17.81 13.49 -16.64
C ASN A 111 16.66 13.68 -15.65
N LEU A 112 16.47 14.91 -15.17
CA LEU A 112 15.37 15.22 -14.23
C LEU A 112 14.01 15.27 -14.95
N ARG A 113 13.96 15.66 -16.22
CA ARG A 113 12.75 15.76 -17.04
C ARG A 113 12.21 14.38 -17.47
N ALA A 114 13.09 13.44 -17.77
CA ALA A 114 12.70 12.14 -18.32
C ALA A 114 11.64 11.38 -17.49
N PRO A 115 11.70 11.31 -16.14
CA PRO A 115 10.63 10.72 -15.33
C PRO A 115 9.30 11.46 -15.44
N PHE A 116 9.31 12.79 -15.63
CA PHE A 116 8.07 13.55 -15.81
C PHE A 116 7.45 13.30 -17.18
N ASP A 117 8.26 13.21 -18.24
CA ASP A 117 7.79 12.83 -19.57
C ASP A 117 7.12 11.47 -19.56
N TYR A 118 7.76 10.49 -18.90
CA TYR A 118 7.19 9.16 -18.70
C TYR A 118 5.86 9.24 -17.93
N ALA A 119 5.87 9.89 -16.76
CA ALA A 119 4.68 9.99 -15.90
C ALA A 119 3.51 10.66 -16.65
N LYS A 120 3.81 11.69 -17.47
CA LYS A 120 2.80 12.37 -18.30
C LYS A 120 2.18 11.43 -19.34
N ARG A 121 3.02 10.65 -20.06
CA ARG A 121 2.52 9.69 -21.07
C ARG A 121 1.73 8.56 -20.43
N ALA A 122 2.20 8.03 -19.30
CA ALA A 122 1.56 6.93 -18.58
C ALA A 122 0.33 7.36 -17.76
N GLY A 123 0.12 8.67 -17.57
CA GLY A 123 -0.96 9.22 -16.74
C GLY A 123 -0.72 9.06 -15.25
N ILE A 124 0.55 9.05 -14.82
CA ILE A 124 0.97 8.87 -13.42
C ILE A 124 1.02 10.24 -12.72
N PRO A 125 0.26 10.46 -11.65
CA PRO A 125 0.18 11.77 -10.99
C PRO A 125 1.29 12.05 -9.96
N VAL A 126 2.05 11.02 -9.52
CA VAL A 126 3.07 11.15 -8.47
C VAL A 126 4.34 10.41 -8.88
N ILE A 127 5.48 11.09 -8.82
CA ILE A 127 6.80 10.48 -8.92
C ILE A 127 7.34 10.35 -7.50
N VAL A 128 7.62 9.13 -7.05
CA VAL A 128 8.36 8.87 -5.81
C VAL A 128 9.85 8.96 -6.13
N ALA A 129 10.50 10.01 -5.61
CA ALA A 129 11.91 10.31 -5.86
C ALA A 129 12.78 9.66 -4.78
N GLY A 130 13.69 8.78 -5.18
CA GLY A 130 14.51 7.98 -4.25
C GLY A 130 15.64 8.79 -3.61
N ASP A 131 16.37 9.58 -4.40
CA ASP A 131 17.61 10.21 -3.95
C ASP A 131 17.91 11.59 -4.58
N PRO A 132 16.91 12.47 -4.75
CA PRO A 132 17.23 13.78 -5.31
C PRO A 132 18.16 14.53 -4.35
N THR A 133 19.21 15.17 -4.89
CA THR A 133 20.07 16.05 -4.07
C THR A 133 19.41 17.41 -3.86
N LEU A 134 19.87 18.16 -2.85
CA LEU A 134 19.38 19.52 -2.59
C LEU A 134 19.53 20.43 -3.82
N GLU A 135 20.57 20.23 -4.60
CA GLU A 135 20.86 21.01 -5.82
C GLU A 135 19.88 20.73 -6.96
N MET A 136 19.17 19.59 -6.93
CA MET A 136 18.13 19.25 -7.91
C MET A 136 16.78 19.94 -7.62
N LEU A 137 16.53 20.33 -6.37
CA LEU A 137 15.24 20.87 -5.93
C LEU A 137 14.76 22.07 -6.75
N PRO A 138 15.61 23.07 -7.13
CA PRO A 138 15.16 24.18 -7.97
C PRO A 138 14.65 23.75 -9.34
N THR A 139 15.28 22.74 -9.95
CA THR A 139 14.83 22.20 -11.25
C THR A 139 13.55 21.39 -11.09
N LEU A 140 13.46 20.54 -10.05
CA LEU A 140 12.23 19.81 -9.74
C LEU A 140 11.06 20.75 -9.47
N ASP A 141 11.30 21.91 -8.83
CA ASP A 141 10.28 22.95 -8.57
C ASP A 141 9.69 23.55 -9.87
N LYS A 142 10.52 23.70 -10.90
CA LYS A 142 10.05 24.10 -12.24
C LYS A 142 9.23 22.98 -12.89
N LEU A 143 9.75 21.74 -12.85
CA LEU A 143 9.14 20.61 -13.53
C LEU A 143 7.78 20.24 -12.91
N VAL A 144 7.61 20.25 -11.58
CA VAL A 144 6.30 19.97 -10.97
C VAL A 144 5.22 20.97 -11.39
N LYS A 145 5.60 22.23 -11.63
CA LYS A 145 4.70 23.28 -12.14
C LYS A 145 4.38 23.10 -13.62
N GLU A 146 5.39 22.76 -14.42
CA GLU A 146 5.27 22.59 -15.88
C GLU A 146 4.38 21.38 -16.23
N TYR A 147 4.57 20.25 -15.51
CA TYR A 147 3.86 19.00 -15.80
C TYR A 147 2.56 18.82 -15.02
N ASP A 148 2.36 19.59 -13.95
CA ASP A 148 1.31 19.38 -12.95
C ASP A 148 1.35 17.97 -12.33
N ILE A 149 2.57 17.47 -12.08
CA ILE A 149 2.86 16.16 -11.47
C ILE A 149 3.56 16.39 -10.14
N LYS A 150 3.17 15.63 -9.13
CA LYS A 150 3.79 15.70 -7.80
C LYS A 150 5.10 14.93 -7.75
N VAL A 151 6.02 15.41 -6.93
CA VAL A 151 7.23 14.68 -6.53
C VAL A 151 7.14 14.39 -5.03
N ALA A 152 7.22 13.13 -4.67
CA ALA A 152 7.24 12.64 -3.30
C ALA A 152 8.64 12.14 -2.97
N ILE A 153 9.44 12.90 -2.24
CA ILE A 153 10.80 12.51 -1.86
C ILE A 153 10.74 11.43 -0.79
N HIS A 154 11.37 10.30 -1.06
CA HIS A 154 11.38 9.12 -0.21
C HIS A 154 12.52 9.20 0.82
N ASN A 155 12.25 8.89 2.09
CA ASN A 155 13.26 8.77 3.13
C ASN A 155 13.74 7.32 3.24
N HIS A 156 15.07 7.12 3.40
CA HIS A 156 15.70 5.79 3.40
C HIS A 156 16.32 5.38 4.76
N GLY A 157 16.09 6.18 5.82
CA GLY A 157 16.60 5.85 7.15
C GLY A 157 18.03 6.31 7.41
N PRO A 158 18.69 5.78 8.46
CA PRO A 158 19.98 6.28 8.95
C PRO A 158 21.12 6.19 7.94
N GLU A 159 21.01 5.31 6.96
CA GLU A 159 22.03 5.09 5.93
C GLU A 159 22.02 6.15 4.82
N ASP A 160 20.92 6.87 4.66
CA ASP A 160 20.82 7.92 3.66
C ASP A 160 21.57 9.18 4.08
N LYS A 161 22.25 9.80 3.12
CA LYS A 161 23.03 11.01 3.37
C LYS A 161 22.16 12.24 3.58
N PHE A 162 21.06 12.35 2.88
CA PHE A 162 20.21 13.55 2.84
C PHE A 162 18.82 13.32 3.44
N TRP A 163 18.24 12.15 3.23
CA TRP A 163 16.84 11.86 3.49
C TRP A 163 16.67 10.72 4.51
N GLN A 164 17.26 10.90 5.69
CA GLN A 164 17.14 9.89 6.76
C GLN A 164 15.70 9.80 7.28
N SER A 165 15.06 10.96 7.43
CA SER A 165 13.73 11.10 7.98
C SER A 165 12.84 11.92 7.04
N PRO A 166 11.52 11.72 7.02
CA PRO A 166 10.62 12.58 6.26
C PRO A 166 10.59 14.02 6.79
N LEU A 167 11.04 14.26 8.04
CA LEU A 167 11.19 15.62 8.58
C LEU A 167 12.37 16.35 7.96
N ASP A 168 13.46 15.66 7.55
CA ASP A 168 14.58 16.25 6.81
C ASP A 168 14.12 16.68 5.42
N VAL A 169 13.35 15.81 4.75
CA VAL A 169 12.69 16.16 3.49
C VAL A 169 11.83 17.42 3.67
N TYR A 170 10.90 17.38 4.62
CA TYR A 170 9.96 18.48 4.86
C TYR A 170 10.64 19.80 5.16
N LYS A 171 11.70 19.80 5.98
CA LYS A 171 12.51 20.96 6.28
C LYS A 171 13.11 21.57 5.00
N SER A 172 13.62 20.73 4.10
CA SER A 172 14.32 21.16 2.89
C SER A 172 13.38 21.69 1.80
N ILE A 173 12.13 21.20 1.76
CA ILE A 173 11.18 21.55 0.69
C ILE A 173 10.23 22.69 1.02
N ARG A 174 10.29 23.30 2.21
CA ARG A 174 9.32 24.32 2.67
C ARG A 174 9.20 25.52 1.71
N GLY A 175 10.28 25.92 1.06
CA GLY A 175 10.34 27.07 0.15
C GLY A 175 9.92 26.76 -1.29
N TYR A 176 9.65 25.49 -1.62
CA TYR A 176 9.30 25.04 -2.97
C TYR A 176 7.80 24.82 -3.13
N ASP A 177 7.36 24.66 -4.37
CA ASP A 177 5.96 24.39 -4.72
C ASP A 177 5.38 23.24 -3.89
N HIS A 178 4.10 23.33 -3.58
CA HIS A 178 3.41 22.32 -2.77
C HIS A 178 3.32 20.95 -3.44
N ARG A 179 3.57 20.83 -4.74
CA ARG A 179 3.66 19.56 -5.46
C ARG A 179 4.92 18.77 -5.11
N ILE A 180 5.95 19.42 -4.51
CA ILE A 180 7.07 18.70 -3.91
C ILE A 180 6.70 18.38 -2.47
N GLY A 181 6.67 17.10 -2.12
CA GLY A 181 6.27 16.60 -0.80
C GLY A 181 7.08 15.38 -0.39
N CYS A 182 6.57 14.66 0.59
CA CYS A 182 7.21 13.50 1.18
C CYS A 182 6.51 12.21 0.74
N CYS A 183 7.29 11.22 0.37
CA CYS A 183 6.92 9.82 0.47
C CYS A 183 7.44 9.33 1.82
N ILE A 184 6.56 9.03 2.75
CA ILE A 184 6.97 8.54 4.07
C ILE A 184 7.08 7.02 4.03
N ASP A 185 8.30 6.50 4.04
CA ASP A 185 8.54 5.12 4.40
C ASP A 185 8.51 4.99 5.91
N VAL A 186 7.50 4.30 6.42
CA VAL A 186 7.27 4.24 7.87
C VAL A 186 8.37 3.46 8.60
N GLY A 187 8.94 2.41 7.96
CA GLY A 187 10.01 1.61 8.53
C GLY A 187 11.32 2.38 8.61
N HIS A 188 11.70 3.03 7.53
CA HIS A 188 12.90 3.89 7.52
C HIS A 188 12.76 5.07 8.47
N THR A 189 11.55 5.62 8.62
CA THR A 189 11.26 6.72 9.54
C THR A 189 11.57 6.35 10.98
N VAL A 190 11.06 5.21 11.47
CA VAL A 190 11.30 4.78 12.86
C VAL A 190 12.73 4.34 13.08
N ARG A 191 13.40 3.77 12.07
CA ARG A 191 14.83 3.45 12.14
C ARG A 191 15.71 4.69 12.27
N ALA A 192 15.30 5.81 11.71
CA ALA A 192 15.95 7.11 11.91
C ALA A 192 15.63 7.76 13.28
N GLY A 193 14.97 7.05 14.19
CA GLY A 193 14.57 7.56 15.50
C GLY A 193 13.45 8.60 15.46
N THR A 194 12.73 8.71 14.35
CA THR A 194 11.62 9.66 14.19
C THR A 194 10.29 8.99 14.52
N ASP A 195 9.47 9.64 15.33
CA ASP A 195 8.08 9.24 15.55
C ASP A 195 7.27 9.44 14.26
N VAL A 196 6.88 8.34 13.63
CA VAL A 196 6.19 8.35 12.35
C VAL A 196 4.80 9.00 12.43
N VAL A 197 4.09 8.80 13.53
CA VAL A 197 2.74 9.38 13.74
C VAL A 197 2.83 10.90 13.84
N GLN A 198 3.81 11.38 14.61
CA GLN A 198 4.07 12.82 14.74
C GLN A 198 4.59 13.43 13.43
N ALA A 199 5.44 12.70 12.69
CA ALA A 199 5.95 13.14 11.38
C ALA A 199 4.79 13.33 10.38
N ILE A 200 3.87 12.38 10.27
CA ILE A 200 2.68 12.47 9.41
C ILE A 200 1.89 13.74 9.73
N ARG A 201 1.60 13.97 11.01
CA ARG A 201 0.83 15.16 11.46
C ARG A 201 1.57 16.47 11.16
N THR A 202 2.88 16.50 11.35
CA THR A 202 3.72 17.68 11.13
C THR A 202 3.81 18.05 9.66
N ILE A 203 3.96 17.05 8.78
CA ILE A 203 4.10 17.23 7.34
C ILE A 203 2.76 17.59 6.70
N GLY A 204 1.67 16.98 7.20
CA GLY A 204 0.32 17.33 6.80
C GLY A 204 0.08 17.19 5.29
N PRO A 205 -0.37 18.26 4.60
CA PRO A 205 -0.75 18.20 3.18
C PRO A 205 0.43 17.93 2.22
N ARG A 206 1.67 17.96 2.72
CA ARG A 206 2.87 17.60 1.94
C ARG A 206 3.17 16.10 1.99
N VAL A 207 2.36 15.27 2.64
CA VAL A 207 2.41 13.82 2.50
C VAL A 207 1.80 13.45 1.14
N HIS A 208 2.61 12.95 0.21
CA HIS A 208 2.18 12.63 -1.15
C HIS A 208 2.14 11.14 -1.43
N ASN A 209 2.92 10.33 -0.68
CA ASN A 209 2.89 8.88 -0.75
C ASN A 209 3.27 8.27 0.60
N ILE A 210 2.85 7.04 0.86
CA ILE A 210 3.19 6.25 2.06
C ILE A 210 3.66 4.87 1.60
N HIS A 211 4.86 4.48 2.03
CA HIS A 211 5.31 3.10 1.97
C HIS A 211 5.12 2.44 3.34
N MET A 212 4.20 1.48 3.40
CA MET A 212 3.88 0.76 4.63
C MET A 212 4.78 -0.46 4.78
N LYS A 213 5.41 -0.54 5.95
CA LYS A 213 6.26 -1.66 6.38
C LYS A 213 5.97 -1.97 7.85
N ASP A 214 6.40 -3.15 8.31
CA ASP A 214 6.43 -3.47 9.74
C ASP A 214 7.77 -4.09 10.12
N LEU A 215 8.24 -3.78 11.32
CA LEU A 215 9.57 -4.15 11.80
C LEU A 215 9.49 -4.74 13.20
N THR A 216 10.26 -5.79 13.46
CA THR A 216 10.44 -6.35 14.83
C THR A 216 11.43 -5.54 15.67
N SER A 217 12.28 -4.72 15.04
CA SER A 217 13.26 -3.83 15.66
C SER A 217 13.35 -2.50 14.92
N PHE A 218 13.42 -1.39 15.64
CA PHE A 218 13.59 -0.05 15.05
C PHE A 218 15.06 0.35 14.85
N THR A 219 16.00 -0.53 15.18
CA THR A 219 17.43 -0.29 14.99
C THR A 219 18.10 -1.27 14.04
N ASP A 220 17.40 -2.36 13.67
CA ASP A 220 17.89 -3.38 12.76
C ASP A 220 17.20 -3.24 11.41
N LYS A 221 17.97 -3.04 10.35
CA LYS A 221 17.42 -2.87 9.00
C LYS A 221 16.87 -4.18 8.40
N GLU A 222 17.34 -5.32 8.88
CA GLU A 222 16.92 -6.64 8.40
C GLU A 222 15.70 -7.17 9.18
N SER A 223 15.04 -6.33 9.97
CA SER A 223 13.96 -6.71 10.89
C SER A 223 12.55 -6.64 10.27
N GLN A 224 12.43 -6.43 8.96
CA GLN A 224 11.12 -6.35 8.31
C GLN A 224 10.36 -7.68 8.41
N VAL A 225 9.07 -7.57 8.72
CA VAL A 225 8.11 -8.68 8.78
C VAL A 225 6.81 -8.28 8.09
N ALA A 226 5.87 -9.21 7.96
CA ALA A 226 4.53 -8.88 7.49
C ALA A 226 3.86 -7.87 8.43
N VAL A 227 3.11 -6.92 7.87
CA VAL A 227 2.40 -5.90 8.66
C VAL A 227 1.45 -6.56 9.64
N GLY A 228 1.56 -6.20 10.91
CA GLY A 228 0.85 -6.80 12.04
C GLY A 228 1.66 -7.84 12.81
N GLN A 229 2.85 -8.20 12.34
CA GLN A 229 3.76 -9.11 13.05
C GLN A 229 4.92 -8.39 13.75
N GLY A 230 5.04 -7.09 13.57
CA GLY A 230 6.08 -6.25 14.14
C GLY A 230 5.56 -5.32 15.23
N LYS A 231 6.21 -4.17 15.34
CA LYS A 231 5.98 -3.17 16.38
C LYS A 231 5.43 -1.84 15.84
N MET A 232 5.15 -1.75 14.52
CA MET A 232 4.67 -0.51 13.93
C MET A 232 3.26 -0.16 14.44
N PRO A 233 3.01 1.09 14.82
CA PRO A 233 1.71 1.55 15.31
C PRO A 233 0.74 1.77 14.14
N VAL A 234 0.36 0.69 13.44
CA VAL A 234 -0.41 0.74 12.18
C VAL A 234 -1.73 1.49 12.34
N ARG A 235 -2.44 1.26 13.47
CA ARG A 235 -3.71 1.94 13.76
C ARG A 235 -3.49 3.45 13.92
N GLU A 236 -2.48 3.86 14.67
CA GLU A 236 -2.15 5.25 14.93
C GLU A 236 -1.66 5.96 13.67
N ILE A 237 -0.94 5.25 12.79
CA ILE A 237 -0.55 5.73 11.46
C ILE A 237 -1.81 6.03 10.64
N PHE A 238 -2.76 5.09 10.56
CA PHE A 238 -4.02 5.33 9.85
C PHE A 238 -4.83 6.48 10.45
N GLN A 239 -4.89 6.58 11.77
CA GLN A 239 -5.55 7.71 12.45
C GLN A 239 -4.89 9.06 12.11
N ALA A 240 -3.56 9.11 12.04
CA ALA A 240 -2.84 10.32 11.66
C ALA A 240 -3.11 10.71 10.20
N LEU A 241 -3.11 9.75 9.29
CA LEU A 241 -3.43 9.96 7.87
C LEU A 241 -4.88 10.45 7.68
N ILE A 242 -5.83 9.88 8.43
CA ILE A 242 -7.23 10.34 8.44
C ILE A 242 -7.33 11.77 8.96
N ALA A 243 -6.61 12.09 10.04
CA ALA A 243 -6.64 13.42 10.65
C ALA A 243 -6.13 14.53 9.71
N ILE A 244 -5.13 14.23 8.87
CA ILE A 244 -4.63 15.17 7.86
C ILE A 244 -5.41 15.10 6.53
N GLN A 245 -6.49 14.30 6.46
CA GLN A 245 -7.30 14.07 5.24
C GLN A 245 -6.43 13.62 4.06
N TYR A 246 -5.50 12.68 4.29
CA TYR A 246 -4.59 12.18 3.27
C TYR A 246 -5.35 11.61 2.06
N PRO A 247 -5.18 12.16 0.85
CA PRO A 247 -5.98 11.76 -0.31
C PRO A 247 -5.38 10.59 -1.10
N GLY A 248 -4.14 10.21 -0.81
CA GLY A 248 -3.35 9.22 -1.56
C GLY A 248 -3.61 7.78 -1.13
N PHE A 249 -2.63 6.94 -1.43
CA PHE A 249 -2.66 5.51 -1.15
C PHE A 249 -1.59 5.15 -0.11
N VAL A 250 -1.89 4.13 0.68
CA VAL A 250 -0.93 3.48 1.57
C VAL A 250 -0.44 2.23 0.86
N ASP A 251 0.75 2.31 0.29
CA ASP A 251 1.34 1.25 -0.50
C ASP A 251 2.10 0.27 0.39
N LEU A 252 1.71 -0.99 0.36
CA LEU A 252 2.52 -2.02 1.00
C LEU A 252 3.84 -2.19 0.24
N GLU A 253 4.98 -2.06 0.94
CA GLU A 253 6.30 -2.39 0.43
C GLU A 253 6.94 -3.50 1.29
N TYR A 254 6.74 -4.74 0.85
CA TYR A 254 7.23 -5.94 1.51
C TYR A 254 8.49 -6.43 0.80
N GLU A 255 9.66 -6.25 1.43
CA GLU A 255 10.96 -6.45 0.78
C GLU A 255 11.65 -7.77 1.16
N VAL A 256 11.09 -8.51 2.10
CA VAL A 256 11.62 -9.82 2.51
C VAL A 256 10.96 -10.96 1.72
N HIS A 257 11.65 -12.10 1.63
CA HIS A 257 11.16 -13.28 0.87
C HIS A 257 10.78 -12.96 -0.58
N ALA A 258 11.67 -12.26 -1.30
CA ALA A 258 11.42 -11.80 -2.66
C ALA A 258 11.07 -12.92 -3.65
N ASP A 259 11.57 -14.11 -3.40
CA ASP A 259 11.29 -15.37 -4.14
C ASP A 259 9.88 -15.94 -3.86
N ASN A 260 9.27 -15.61 -2.71
CA ASN A 260 7.93 -16.05 -2.33
C ASN A 260 7.23 -15.02 -1.41
N PRO A 261 6.90 -13.81 -1.89
CA PRO A 261 6.38 -12.74 -1.06
C PRO A 261 4.91 -12.92 -0.65
N MET A 262 4.13 -13.70 -1.41
CA MET A 262 2.67 -13.75 -1.27
C MET A 262 2.16 -14.12 0.12
N PRO A 263 2.73 -15.07 0.88
CA PRO A 263 2.26 -15.33 2.25
C PRO A 263 2.33 -14.10 3.16
N GLY A 264 3.45 -13.37 3.13
CA GLY A 264 3.63 -12.15 3.93
C GLY A 264 2.77 -10.99 3.43
N VAL A 265 2.60 -10.87 2.11
CA VAL A 265 1.75 -9.85 1.49
C VAL A 265 0.28 -10.06 1.85
N ILE A 266 -0.24 -11.31 1.74
CA ILE A 266 -1.62 -11.66 2.12
C ILE A 266 -1.84 -11.33 3.60
N ALA A 267 -0.91 -11.72 4.49
CA ALA A 267 -0.98 -11.42 5.91
C ALA A 267 -1.03 -9.91 6.16
N SER A 268 -0.15 -9.14 5.50
CA SER A 268 -0.06 -7.68 5.63
C SER A 268 -1.35 -6.97 5.19
N ILE A 269 -1.85 -7.29 4.00
CA ILE A 269 -3.08 -6.67 3.46
C ILE A 269 -4.27 -7.04 4.32
N SER A 270 -4.39 -8.31 4.75
CA SER A 270 -5.47 -8.77 5.61
C SER A 270 -5.46 -8.07 6.97
N TYR A 271 -4.28 -7.90 7.58
CA TYR A 271 -4.14 -7.18 8.83
C TYR A 271 -4.53 -5.69 8.69
N MET A 272 -4.03 -5.00 7.67
CA MET A 272 -4.38 -3.59 7.42
C MET A 272 -5.89 -3.40 7.21
N ARG A 273 -6.53 -4.29 6.43
CA ARG A 273 -7.99 -4.31 6.26
C ARG A 273 -8.70 -4.55 7.59
N GLY A 274 -8.22 -5.51 8.40
CA GLY A 274 -8.75 -5.78 9.72
C GLY A 274 -8.65 -4.59 10.68
N VAL A 275 -7.52 -3.85 10.67
CA VAL A 275 -7.37 -2.61 11.45
C VAL A 275 -8.41 -1.58 11.03
N LEU A 276 -8.60 -1.35 9.73
CA LEU A 276 -9.59 -0.39 9.23
C LEU A 276 -11.01 -0.80 9.58
N THR A 277 -11.35 -2.09 9.45
CA THR A 277 -12.64 -2.63 9.89
C THR A 277 -12.85 -2.43 11.41
N GLY A 278 -11.83 -2.71 12.23
CA GLY A 278 -11.84 -2.46 13.67
C GLY A 278 -11.93 -0.98 14.06
N MET A 279 -11.65 -0.06 13.12
CA MET A 279 -11.88 1.39 13.24
C MET A 279 -13.29 1.81 12.74
N GLY A 280 -14.14 0.88 12.32
CA GLY A 280 -15.50 1.12 11.83
C GLY A 280 -15.60 1.49 10.36
N TYR A 281 -14.58 1.17 9.55
CA TYR A 281 -14.57 1.44 8.12
C TYR A 281 -14.83 0.18 7.30
N LEU A 282 -15.74 0.27 6.34
CA LEU A 282 -15.91 -0.77 5.31
C LEU A 282 -14.77 -0.68 4.30
N GLN A 283 -14.22 -1.83 3.95
CA GLN A 283 -13.34 -1.93 2.79
C GLN A 283 -14.22 -2.06 1.56
N SER A 284 -14.04 -1.19 0.56
CA SER A 284 -14.68 -1.39 -0.74
C SER A 284 -14.23 -2.75 -1.29
N GLN A 285 -15.17 -3.65 -1.49
CA GLN A 285 -14.95 -4.79 -2.38
C GLN A 285 -14.95 -4.18 -3.80
N THR A 286 -13.76 -3.92 -4.35
CA THR A 286 -13.59 -3.52 -5.76
C THR A 286 -13.77 -4.72 -6.65
#